data_bf88f90d6cfe6fc418d34a3105e057de
#
_entry.id   bf88f90d6cfe6fc418d34a3105e057de
#
_cell.length_a   1.000
_cell.length_b   1.000
_cell.length_c   1.000
_cell.angle_alpha   90.00
_cell.angle_beta   90.00
_cell.angle_gamma   90.00
#
_symmetry.space_group_name_H-M   'P 1'
#
loop_
_entity.id
_entity.type
_entity.pdbx_description
1 polymer ?
#
loop_
_entity_poly.entity_id
_entity_poly.type
_entity_poly.pdbx_seq_one_letter_code
_entity_poly.pdbx_strand_id
1 'polypeptide(L)'
;MLAKMGRLENFKMLIDGEWVLSSDNRTFESSNPTTGESWCTIPEASRTDVNSAVEAAHKAFTDGPWSKMTPTERGEHLRKLADILASKSEELGKIETIDTGKMLKETKWQAKYISQFFNFFAGCADKVSGQTLPIDKPDLFVFTNREPLGVVAAIVPWNSQLFLVAVKIGPALAAGNTIVLKASEHASAAMLAFGKCVEEAGIPPGVVNIITGHGDPCGKELTSHPKVARISFTGGPTSARHVIRNSAENFAEVSLELGGKSPFIVFDDADIENAVNCSIAGIFGATGQSCVAGSRLYLQENIADEFLSLIVKQAKNIKIGDPLLDETQMGPLCTKGQLENIKTELAFAVEEGATLLCGGKSPEGLGELFFEPTIVDCPSQKLKIVDTE
;
A
#
# COMPACT_ATOMS: atom_id res chain seq x y z
N MET A 1 21.44 3.21 -14.29
CA MET A 1 21.49 2.76 -15.70
C MET A 1 20.23 3.11 -16.50
N LEU A 2 19.11 3.51 -15.87
CA LEU A 2 17.85 3.94 -16.56
C LEU A 2 17.86 5.42 -17.02
N ALA A 3 18.77 6.24 -16.57
CA ALA A 3 18.82 7.69 -16.88
C ALA A 3 19.49 8.08 -18.21
N LYS A 4 19.65 7.16 -19.17
CA LYS A 4 20.37 7.44 -20.45
C LYS A 4 19.53 7.30 -21.73
N MET A 5 18.21 7.22 -21.65
CA MET A 5 17.36 7.24 -22.83
C MET A 5 16.26 8.27 -22.63
N GLY A 6 16.27 9.35 -23.39
CA GLY A 6 15.25 10.40 -23.40
C GLY A 6 13.87 9.94 -23.90
N ARG A 7 13.43 8.78 -23.49
CA ARG A 7 12.11 8.23 -23.74
C ARG A 7 11.56 7.66 -22.44
N LEU A 8 10.39 8.15 -22.00
CA LEU A 8 9.66 7.63 -20.86
C LEU A 8 9.31 6.15 -21.07
N GLU A 9 9.38 5.33 -20.02
CA GLU A 9 8.88 3.96 -20.06
C GLU A 9 7.35 4.00 -20.15
N ASN A 10 6.75 3.24 -21.08
CA ASN A 10 5.31 3.19 -21.25
C ASN A 10 4.75 1.90 -20.64
N PHE A 11 4.00 2.06 -19.57
CA PHE A 11 3.29 0.95 -18.93
C PHE A 11 1.93 0.69 -19.61
N LYS A 12 1.35 -0.48 -19.32
CA LYS A 12 0.03 -0.90 -19.76
C LYS A 12 -0.74 -1.52 -18.60
N MET A 13 -2.04 -1.42 -18.61
CA MET A 13 -2.95 -2.14 -17.70
C MET A 13 -3.02 -3.61 -18.06
N LEU A 14 -3.31 -4.48 -17.09
CA LEU A 14 -3.57 -5.90 -17.31
C LEU A 14 -5.07 -6.16 -17.17
N ILE A 15 -5.74 -6.49 -18.28
CA ILE A 15 -7.17 -6.79 -18.31
C ILE A 15 -7.38 -8.09 -19.12
N ASP A 16 -8.06 -9.06 -18.53
CA ASP A 16 -8.34 -10.38 -19.12
C ASP A 16 -7.09 -11.10 -19.66
N GLY A 17 -5.94 -10.94 -18.98
CA GLY A 17 -4.65 -11.50 -19.40
C GLY A 17 -3.94 -10.72 -20.50
N GLU A 18 -4.49 -9.62 -20.97
CA GLU A 18 -3.93 -8.77 -22.02
C GLU A 18 -3.38 -7.47 -21.49
N TRP A 19 -2.24 -7.03 -22.04
CA TRP A 19 -1.63 -5.73 -21.73
C TRP A 19 -2.20 -4.64 -22.64
N VAL A 20 -3.06 -3.79 -22.07
CA VAL A 20 -3.85 -2.79 -22.82
C VAL A 20 -3.51 -1.35 -22.40
N LEU A 21 -3.67 -0.43 -23.33
CA LEU A 21 -3.72 1.01 -23.06
C LEU A 21 -5.15 1.40 -22.65
N SER A 22 -5.33 2.65 -22.20
CA SER A 22 -6.67 3.19 -21.97
C SER A 22 -7.47 3.22 -23.28
N SER A 23 -8.73 2.83 -23.23
CA SER A 23 -9.65 2.90 -24.39
C SER A 23 -9.86 4.33 -24.91
N ASP A 24 -9.66 5.33 -24.05
CA ASP A 24 -9.70 6.76 -24.40
C ASP A 24 -8.30 7.30 -24.82
N ASN A 25 -7.27 6.45 -24.87
CA ASN A 25 -5.87 6.82 -25.10
C ASN A 25 -5.33 7.86 -24.11
N ARG A 26 -5.96 8.02 -22.93
CA ARG A 26 -5.48 8.92 -21.89
C ARG A 26 -4.37 8.26 -21.07
N THR A 27 -3.41 9.09 -20.68
CA THR A 27 -2.29 8.70 -19.82
C THR A 27 -1.99 9.82 -18.84
N PHE A 28 -1.32 9.47 -17.75
CA PHE A 28 -0.67 10.43 -16.86
C PHE A 28 0.77 10.01 -16.64
N GLU A 29 1.59 10.95 -16.19
CA GLU A 29 2.99 10.69 -15.91
C GLU A 29 3.20 10.37 -14.43
N SER A 30 4.09 9.42 -14.14
CA SER A 30 4.62 9.21 -12.80
C SER A 30 5.99 9.86 -12.69
N SER A 31 6.19 10.64 -11.63
CA SER A 31 7.44 11.36 -11.38
C SER A 31 8.26 10.66 -10.32
N ASN A 32 9.58 10.66 -10.50
CA ASN A 32 10.51 10.21 -9.46
C ASN A 32 10.62 11.28 -8.37
N PRO A 33 10.21 11.00 -7.12
CA PRO A 33 10.24 11.99 -6.04
C PRO A 33 11.63 12.52 -5.71
N THR A 34 12.68 11.76 -6.06
CA THR A 34 14.09 12.17 -5.82
C THR A 34 14.53 13.29 -6.73
N THR A 35 14.10 13.25 -8.00
CA THR A 35 14.53 14.20 -9.03
C THR A 35 13.46 15.20 -9.43
N GLY A 36 12.20 14.90 -9.16
CA GLY A 36 11.03 15.64 -9.64
C GLY A 36 10.74 15.42 -11.14
N GLU A 37 11.52 14.57 -11.82
CA GLU A 37 11.36 14.32 -13.25
C GLU A 37 10.40 13.16 -13.52
N SER A 38 9.60 13.29 -14.56
CA SER A 38 8.76 12.18 -15.05
C SER A 38 9.64 11.06 -15.60
N TRP A 39 9.40 9.83 -15.19
CA TRP A 39 10.16 8.66 -15.59
C TRP A 39 9.37 7.62 -16.38
N CYS A 40 8.04 7.62 -16.24
CA CYS A 40 7.17 6.72 -16.99
C CYS A 40 5.80 7.33 -17.28
N THR A 41 5.09 6.75 -18.24
CA THR A 41 3.69 7.06 -18.55
C THR A 41 2.81 5.87 -18.16
N ILE A 42 1.69 6.20 -17.54
CA ILE A 42 0.72 5.25 -16.98
C ILE A 42 -0.63 5.46 -17.69
N PRO A 43 -1.33 4.42 -18.15
CA PRO A 43 -2.67 4.56 -18.70
C PRO A 43 -3.66 5.08 -17.66
N GLU A 44 -4.57 5.95 -18.07
CA GLU A 44 -5.69 6.41 -17.24
C GLU A 44 -6.97 5.68 -17.65
N ALA A 45 -7.39 4.70 -16.83
CA ALA A 45 -8.57 3.87 -17.11
C ALA A 45 -9.83 4.71 -17.25
N SER A 46 -10.54 4.52 -18.34
CA SER A 46 -11.89 5.02 -18.59
C SER A 46 -12.92 4.16 -17.84
N ARG A 47 -14.18 4.60 -17.86
CA ARG A 47 -15.32 3.78 -17.41
C ARG A 47 -15.42 2.46 -18.17
N THR A 48 -15.12 2.47 -19.46
CA THR A 48 -15.13 1.26 -20.29
C THR A 48 -14.06 0.28 -19.85
N ASP A 49 -12.85 0.74 -19.52
CA ASP A 49 -11.76 -0.10 -19.07
C ASP A 49 -12.09 -0.73 -17.70
N VAL A 50 -12.66 0.03 -16.77
CA VAL A 50 -13.12 -0.48 -15.47
C VAL A 50 -14.18 -1.56 -15.66
N ASN A 51 -15.20 -1.31 -16.49
CA ASN A 51 -16.23 -2.29 -16.80
C ASN A 51 -15.62 -3.56 -17.40
N SER A 52 -14.70 -3.43 -18.36
CA SER A 52 -14.03 -4.57 -18.99
C SER A 52 -13.23 -5.40 -17.97
N ALA A 53 -12.52 -4.76 -17.04
CA ALA A 53 -11.79 -5.44 -15.98
C ALA A 53 -12.72 -6.19 -15.01
N VAL A 54 -13.85 -5.59 -14.62
CA VAL A 54 -14.82 -6.25 -13.74
C VAL A 54 -15.56 -7.38 -14.45
N GLU A 55 -15.93 -7.20 -15.73
CA GLU A 55 -16.56 -8.26 -16.55
C GLU A 55 -15.61 -9.46 -16.71
N ALA A 56 -14.31 -9.21 -17.00
CA ALA A 56 -13.29 -10.25 -17.07
C ALA A 56 -13.14 -11.01 -15.74
N ALA A 57 -13.08 -10.27 -14.63
CA ALA A 57 -13.00 -10.87 -13.30
C ALA A 57 -14.26 -11.73 -13.00
N HIS A 58 -15.43 -11.23 -13.32
CA HIS A 58 -16.70 -11.93 -13.11
C HIS A 58 -16.78 -13.21 -13.96
N LYS A 59 -16.40 -13.15 -15.23
CA LYS A 59 -16.33 -14.29 -16.13
C LYS A 59 -15.33 -15.35 -15.63
N ALA A 60 -14.15 -14.94 -15.18
CA ALA A 60 -13.17 -15.86 -14.62
C ALA A 60 -13.67 -16.55 -13.34
N PHE A 61 -14.48 -15.85 -12.55
CA PHE A 61 -15.12 -16.35 -11.34
C PHE A 61 -16.24 -17.36 -11.63
N THR A 62 -17.10 -17.11 -12.62
CA THR A 62 -18.30 -17.92 -12.89
C THR A 62 -18.02 -19.09 -13.84
N ASP A 63 -17.31 -18.85 -14.94
CA ASP A 63 -17.21 -19.80 -16.06
C ASP A 63 -15.79 -20.22 -16.40
N GLY A 64 -14.78 -19.49 -15.87
CA GLY A 64 -13.36 -19.72 -16.17
C GLY A 64 -12.79 -21.00 -15.53
N PRO A 65 -11.57 -21.38 -15.87
CA PRO A 65 -10.90 -22.52 -15.23
C PRO A 65 -10.69 -22.30 -13.73
N TRP A 66 -10.53 -21.04 -13.29
CA TRP A 66 -10.36 -20.68 -11.89
C TRP A 66 -11.52 -21.12 -11.00
N SER A 67 -12.75 -20.98 -11.47
CA SER A 67 -13.95 -21.38 -10.72
C SER A 67 -14.07 -22.91 -10.50
N LYS A 68 -13.32 -23.68 -11.28
CA LYS A 68 -13.31 -25.15 -11.23
C LYS A 68 -12.09 -25.71 -10.50
N MET A 69 -11.11 -24.86 -10.18
CA MET A 69 -9.91 -25.26 -9.47
C MET A 69 -10.21 -25.65 -8.04
N THR A 70 -9.63 -26.73 -7.59
CA THR A 70 -9.59 -27.11 -6.18
C THR A 70 -8.79 -26.07 -5.38
N PRO A 71 -9.03 -25.96 -4.05
CA PRO A 71 -8.21 -25.11 -3.19
C PRO A 71 -6.69 -25.40 -3.29
N THR A 72 -6.31 -26.68 -3.45
CA THR A 72 -4.90 -27.08 -3.59
C THR A 72 -4.28 -26.52 -4.87
N GLU A 73 -4.98 -26.62 -6.02
CA GLU A 73 -4.50 -26.08 -7.30
C GLU A 73 -4.34 -24.56 -7.24
N ARG A 74 -5.27 -23.84 -6.60
CA ARG A 74 -5.11 -22.39 -6.35
C ARG A 74 -3.89 -22.09 -5.48
N GLY A 75 -3.65 -22.91 -4.45
CA GLY A 75 -2.46 -22.82 -3.60
C GLY A 75 -1.14 -23.03 -4.39
N GLU A 76 -1.12 -23.90 -5.41
CA GLU A 76 0.05 -24.11 -6.27
C GLU A 76 0.36 -22.86 -7.11
N HIS A 77 -0.65 -22.18 -7.66
CA HIS A 77 -0.45 -20.90 -8.35
C HIS A 77 0.12 -19.83 -7.43
N LEU A 78 -0.37 -19.74 -6.18
CA LEU A 78 0.15 -18.80 -5.19
C LEU A 78 1.61 -19.09 -4.81
N ARG A 79 2.02 -20.36 -4.69
CA ARG A 79 3.43 -20.73 -4.45
C ARG A 79 4.33 -20.34 -5.61
N LYS A 80 3.90 -20.60 -6.86
CA LYS A 80 4.65 -20.17 -8.05
C LYS A 80 4.81 -18.65 -8.07
N LEU A 81 3.74 -17.90 -7.77
CA LEU A 81 3.80 -16.44 -7.66
C LEU A 81 4.79 -16.01 -6.57
N ALA A 82 4.79 -16.67 -5.41
CA ALA A 82 5.72 -16.39 -4.33
C ALA A 82 7.18 -16.56 -4.76
N ASP A 83 7.50 -17.65 -5.45
CA ASP A 83 8.86 -17.94 -5.94
C ASP A 83 9.32 -16.90 -6.97
N ILE A 84 8.44 -16.50 -7.88
CA ILE A 84 8.72 -15.47 -8.88
C ILE A 84 8.98 -14.11 -8.19
N LEU A 85 8.13 -13.71 -7.25
CA LEU A 85 8.29 -12.46 -6.49
C LEU A 85 9.60 -12.43 -5.70
N ALA A 86 9.96 -13.54 -5.06
CA ALA A 86 11.23 -13.66 -4.36
C ALA A 86 12.43 -13.49 -5.33
N SER A 87 12.38 -14.10 -6.51
CA SER A 87 13.44 -14.02 -7.53
C SER A 87 13.57 -12.64 -8.16
N LYS A 88 12.46 -11.89 -8.29
CA LYS A 88 12.40 -10.55 -8.89
C LYS A 88 12.40 -9.41 -7.86
N SER A 89 12.68 -9.70 -6.60
CA SER A 89 12.58 -8.74 -5.49
C SER A 89 13.44 -7.49 -5.68
N GLU A 90 14.60 -7.61 -6.32
CA GLU A 90 15.49 -6.47 -6.61
C GLU A 90 14.91 -5.57 -7.71
N GLU A 91 14.40 -6.16 -8.79
CA GLU A 91 13.76 -5.42 -9.89
C GLU A 91 12.51 -4.67 -9.40
N LEU A 92 11.62 -5.39 -8.72
CA LEU A 92 10.37 -4.85 -8.18
C LEU A 92 10.63 -3.76 -7.12
N GLY A 93 11.57 -4.01 -6.22
CA GLY A 93 11.96 -3.04 -5.21
C GLY A 93 12.52 -1.76 -5.82
N LYS A 94 13.34 -1.88 -6.86
CA LYS A 94 13.88 -0.72 -7.57
C LYS A 94 12.79 0.12 -8.26
N ILE A 95 11.82 -0.52 -8.90
CA ILE A 95 10.67 0.16 -9.51
C ILE A 95 9.89 0.91 -8.43
N GLU A 96 9.57 0.25 -7.29
CA GLU A 96 8.86 0.89 -6.18
C GLU A 96 9.65 2.06 -5.59
N THR A 97 10.99 1.94 -5.47
CA THR A 97 11.86 3.04 -5.00
C THR A 97 11.78 4.26 -5.92
N ILE A 98 11.89 4.06 -7.23
CA ILE A 98 11.85 5.15 -8.21
C ILE A 98 10.48 5.84 -8.20
N ASP A 99 9.42 5.08 -8.00
CA ASP A 99 8.03 5.54 -8.04
C ASP A 99 7.58 6.24 -6.73
N THR A 100 8.19 5.88 -5.59
CA THR A 100 7.73 6.35 -4.26
C THR A 100 8.76 7.17 -3.48
N GLY A 101 10.03 7.09 -3.82
CA GLY A 101 11.11 7.68 -3.04
C GLY A 101 11.53 6.88 -1.79
N LYS A 102 10.93 5.71 -1.53
CA LYS A 102 11.37 4.83 -0.43
C LYS A 102 12.76 4.25 -0.69
N MET A 103 13.50 3.98 0.36
CA MET A 103 14.85 3.42 0.23
C MET A 103 14.83 2.04 -0.42
N LEU A 104 15.75 1.79 -1.35
CA LEU A 104 15.87 0.50 -2.06
C LEU A 104 16.01 -0.69 -1.10
N LYS A 105 16.75 -0.53 0.00
CA LYS A 105 16.88 -1.58 1.01
C LYS A 105 15.53 -2.00 1.63
N GLU A 106 14.61 -1.04 1.82
CA GLU A 106 13.27 -1.31 2.34
C GLU A 106 12.37 -1.97 1.29
N THR A 107 12.30 -1.40 0.10
CA THR A 107 11.44 -1.90 -0.98
C THR A 107 11.88 -3.28 -1.47
N LYS A 108 13.18 -3.51 -1.61
CA LYS A 108 13.75 -4.82 -1.95
C LYS A 108 13.45 -5.87 -0.86
N TRP A 109 13.60 -5.49 0.42
CA TRP A 109 13.25 -6.37 1.52
C TRP A 109 11.75 -6.70 1.52
N GLN A 110 10.88 -5.69 1.35
CA GLN A 110 9.44 -5.88 1.27
C GLN A 110 9.04 -6.74 0.06
N ALA A 111 9.58 -6.48 -1.11
CA ALA A 111 9.34 -7.27 -2.32
C ALA A 111 9.75 -8.75 -2.15
N LYS A 112 10.79 -9.03 -1.38
CA LYS A 112 11.16 -10.40 -1.00
C LYS A 112 10.23 -10.96 0.06
N TYR A 113 9.86 -10.15 1.06
CA TYR A 113 9.04 -10.59 2.19
C TYR A 113 7.61 -10.97 1.78
N ILE A 114 7.02 -10.30 0.80
CA ILE A 114 5.67 -10.62 0.32
C ILE A 114 5.54 -12.06 -0.21
N SER A 115 6.61 -12.68 -0.65
CA SER A 115 6.60 -14.10 -1.03
C SER A 115 6.14 -15.00 0.12
N GLN A 116 6.48 -14.64 1.37
CA GLN A 116 6.05 -15.36 2.56
C GLN A 116 4.53 -15.25 2.79
N PHE A 117 3.93 -14.08 2.49
CA PHE A 117 2.47 -13.90 2.53
C PHE A 117 1.78 -14.83 1.55
N PHE A 118 2.23 -14.85 0.30
CA PHE A 118 1.64 -15.75 -0.71
C PHE A 118 1.82 -17.22 -0.34
N ASN A 119 2.96 -17.62 0.20
CA ASN A 119 3.19 -18.98 0.70
C ASN A 119 2.28 -19.33 1.88
N PHE A 120 2.08 -18.39 2.82
CA PHE A 120 1.16 -18.58 3.94
C PHE A 120 -0.26 -18.82 3.44
N PHE A 121 -0.79 -17.95 2.59
CA PHE A 121 -2.13 -18.09 2.05
C PHE A 121 -2.30 -19.29 1.10
N ALA A 122 -1.25 -19.65 0.37
CA ALA A 122 -1.21 -20.91 -0.39
C ALA A 122 -1.40 -22.12 0.53
N GLY A 123 -0.77 -22.09 1.70
CA GLY A 123 -0.95 -23.13 2.73
C GLY A 123 -2.32 -23.11 3.41
N CYS A 124 -3.01 -21.96 3.40
CA CYS A 124 -4.36 -21.83 3.98
C CYS A 124 -5.49 -22.19 3.01
N ALA A 125 -5.22 -22.24 1.71
CA ALA A 125 -6.26 -22.37 0.69
C ALA A 125 -7.18 -23.59 0.88
N ASP A 126 -6.61 -24.73 1.25
CA ASP A 126 -7.34 -25.99 1.50
C ASP A 126 -7.69 -26.23 2.99
N LYS A 127 -7.55 -25.21 3.84
CA LYS A 127 -7.81 -25.29 5.28
C LYS A 127 -9.08 -24.55 5.71
N VAL A 128 -9.80 -23.95 4.76
CA VAL A 128 -11.05 -23.21 5.05
C VAL A 128 -12.18 -24.21 5.23
N SER A 129 -12.55 -24.48 6.48
CA SER A 129 -13.59 -25.45 6.85
C SER A 129 -14.91 -24.79 7.25
N GLY A 130 -16.03 -25.50 7.06
CA GLY A 130 -17.32 -25.20 7.65
C GLY A 130 -17.48 -25.79 9.04
N GLN A 131 -18.68 -25.67 9.58
CA GLN A 131 -19.06 -26.18 10.92
C GLN A 131 -20.35 -26.96 10.84
N THR A 132 -20.46 -28.01 11.64
CA THR A 132 -21.75 -28.66 11.91
C THR A 132 -22.38 -27.97 13.12
N LEU A 133 -23.64 -27.55 12.98
CA LEU A 133 -24.35 -26.79 13.99
C LEU A 133 -25.38 -27.67 14.71
N PRO A 134 -25.45 -27.64 16.05
CA PRO A 134 -26.51 -28.28 16.79
C PRO A 134 -27.85 -27.59 16.50
N ILE A 135 -28.92 -28.37 16.37
CA ILE A 135 -30.26 -27.87 16.13
C ILE A 135 -31.27 -28.73 16.88
N ASP A 136 -32.32 -28.11 17.41
CA ASP A 136 -33.39 -28.72 18.23
C ASP A 136 -34.47 -29.43 17.36
N LYS A 137 -34.02 -30.09 16.27
CA LYS A 137 -34.88 -30.87 15.38
C LYS A 137 -34.13 -32.13 14.92
N PRO A 138 -34.55 -33.31 15.42
CA PRO A 138 -33.81 -34.55 15.21
C PRO A 138 -33.81 -35.07 13.75
N ASP A 139 -34.69 -34.55 12.92
CA ASP A 139 -34.82 -34.86 11.49
C ASP A 139 -34.03 -33.93 10.56
N LEU A 140 -33.30 -32.96 11.13
CA LEU A 140 -32.49 -32.00 10.34
C LEU A 140 -31.00 -32.13 10.67
N PHE A 141 -30.18 -31.98 9.63
CA PHE A 141 -28.75 -31.84 9.73
C PHE A 141 -28.34 -30.46 9.17
N VAL A 142 -27.66 -29.63 10.00
CA VAL A 142 -27.30 -28.27 9.64
C VAL A 142 -25.79 -28.14 9.65
N PHE A 143 -25.25 -27.61 8.57
CA PHE A 143 -23.83 -27.28 8.42
C PHE A 143 -23.63 -25.98 7.66
N THR A 144 -22.47 -25.34 7.84
CA THR A 144 -22.05 -24.18 7.04
C THR A 144 -21.03 -24.63 6.00
N ASN A 145 -21.11 -24.02 4.82
CA ASN A 145 -20.11 -24.10 3.79
C ASN A 145 -19.49 -22.72 3.55
N ARG A 146 -18.18 -22.64 3.36
CA ARG A 146 -17.48 -21.39 3.03
C ARG A 146 -17.31 -21.32 1.53
N GLU A 147 -17.82 -20.24 0.93
CA GLU A 147 -17.77 -20.00 -0.51
C GLU A 147 -17.08 -18.67 -0.79
N PRO A 148 -16.39 -18.52 -1.94
CA PRO A 148 -15.81 -17.25 -2.36
C PRO A 148 -16.93 -16.23 -2.64
N LEU A 149 -16.65 -14.96 -2.38
CA LEU A 149 -17.62 -13.87 -2.55
C LEU A 149 -17.86 -13.50 -4.01
N GLY A 150 -16.81 -13.60 -4.85
CA GLY A 150 -16.88 -13.20 -6.24
C GLY A 150 -15.76 -12.22 -6.62
N VAL A 151 -16.11 -11.11 -7.27
CA VAL A 151 -15.14 -10.09 -7.68
C VAL A 151 -14.81 -9.19 -6.47
N VAL A 152 -13.53 -9.09 -6.16
CA VAL A 152 -12.99 -8.20 -5.13
C VAL A 152 -12.31 -7.00 -5.79
N ALA A 153 -12.77 -5.80 -5.49
CA ALA A 153 -12.07 -4.56 -5.81
C ALA A 153 -11.00 -4.30 -4.75
N ALA A 154 -9.74 -4.38 -5.12
CA ALA A 154 -8.60 -4.09 -4.25
C ALA A 154 -8.02 -2.73 -4.61
N ILE A 155 -8.06 -1.77 -3.68
CA ILE A 155 -7.52 -0.42 -3.90
C ILE A 155 -6.35 -0.21 -2.96
N VAL A 156 -5.20 0.11 -3.54
CA VAL A 156 -3.94 0.30 -2.81
C VAL A 156 -3.45 1.74 -2.93
N PRO A 157 -2.87 2.30 -1.85
CA PRO A 157 -2.24 3.61 -1.86
C PRO A 157 -0.82 3.56 -2.45
N TRP A 158 -0.14 4.68 -2.39
CA TRP A 158 1.20 4.87 -2.96
C TRP A 158 2.36 4.46 -2.03
N ASN A 159 2.17 4.38 -0.72
CA ASN A 159 3.26 4.31 0.25
C ASN A 159 3.94 2.93 0.42
N SER A 160 3.27 1.83 0.10
CA SER A 160 3.81 0.45 0.18
C SER A 160 3.05 -0.49 -0.76
N GLN A 161 3.18 -0.26 -2.04
CA GLN A 161 2.35 -0.87 -3.06
C GLN A 161 2.42 -2.39 -3.06
N LEU A 162 3.62 -2.96 -3.21
CA LEU A 162 3.82 -4.41 -3.29
C LEU A 162 3.37 -5.12 -2.02
N PHE A 163 3.63 -4.53 -0.84
CA PHE A 163 3.20 -5.11 0.42
C PHE A 163 1.67 -5.13 0.55
N LEU A 164 1.03 -3.99 0.26
CA LEU A 164 -0.43 -3.85 0.38
C LEU A 164 -1.19 -4.67 -0.67
N VAL A 165 -0.60 -4.89 -1.84
CA VAL A 165 -1.13 -5.85 -2.82
C VAL A 165 -1.12 -7.26 -2.25
N ALA A 166 -0.02 -7.71 -1.66
CA ALA A 166 0.09 -9.06 -1.14
C ALA A 166 -0.94 -9.37 -0.06
N VAL A 167 -1.17 -8.43 0.88
CA VAL A 167 -2.15 -8.61 1.96
C VAL A 167 -3.60 -8.62 1.48
N LYS A 168 -3.88 -8.10 0.28
CA LYS A 168 -5.23 -8.12 -0.33
C LYS A 168 -5.41 -9.31 -1.28
N ILE A 169 -4.47 -9.51 -2.20
CA ILE A 169 -4.58 -10.51 -3.26
C ILE A 169 -4.36 -11.93 -2.72
N GLY A 170 -3.39 -12.13 -1.84
CA GLY A 170 -3.08 -13.45 -1.28
C GLY A 170 -4.31 -14.17 -0.70
N PRO A 171 -4.99 -13.60 0.31
CA PRO A 171 -6.18 -14.21 0.89
C PRO A 171 -7.36 -14.32 -0.07
N ALA A 172 -7.55 -13.30 -0.95
CA ALA A 172 -8.66 -13.30 -1.89
C ALA A 172 -8.55 -14.46 -2.90
N LEU A 173 -7.37 -14.66 -3.48
CA LEU A 173 -7.11 -15.76 -4.42
C LEU A 173 -7.14 -17.13 -3.72
N ALA A 174 -6.56 -17.25 -2.53
CA ALA A 174 -6.62 -18.50 -1.76
C ALA A 174 -8.07 -18.94 -1.51
N ALA A 175 -8.95 -17.98 -1.18
CA ALA A 175 -10.37 -18.22 -1.00
C ALA A 175 -11.16 -18.49 -2.30
N GLY A 176 -10.55 -18.30 -3.47
CA GLY A 176 -11.19 -18.56 -4.77
C GLY A 176 -11.86 -17.35 -5.42
N ASN A 177 -11.69 -16.15 -4.86
CA ASN A 177 -12.18 -14.91 -5.47
C ASN A 177 -11.35 -14.50 -6.70
N THR A 178 -11.87 -13.54 -7.47
CA THR A 178 -11.16 -12.84 -8.54
C THR A 178 -10.97 -11.37 -8.16
N ILE A 179 -10.00 -10.71 -8.79
CA ILE A 179 -9.53 -9.39 -8.35
C ILE A 179 -9.57 -8.37 -9.49
N VAL A 180 -10.03 -7.17 -9.16
CA VAL A 180 -9.68 -5.95 -9.90
C VAL A 180 -8.88 -5.05 -8.97
N LEU A 181 -7.59 -4.95 -9.22
CA LEU A 181 -6.65 -4.12 -8.47
C LEU A 181 -6.59 -2.73 -9.09
N LYS A 182 -6.88 -1.68 -8.30
CA LYS A 182 -6.64 -0.29 -8.67
C LYS A 182 -5.39 0.23 -7.94
N ALA A 183 -4.37 0.58 -8.71
CA ALA A 183 -3.18 1.26 -8.19
C ALA A 183 -3.48 2.74 -7.90
N SER A 184 -2.65 3.33 -7.01
CA SER A 184 -2.68 4.77 -6.78
C SER A 184 -2.14 5.54 -8.00
N GLU A 185 -2.74 6.68 -8.32
CA GLU A 185 -2.26 7.61 -9.35
C GLU A 185 -0.88 8.22 -9.02
N HIS A 186 -0.51 8.25 -7.75
CA HIS A 186 0.77 8.80 -7.31
C HIS A 186 1.94 7.85 -7.50
N ALA A 187 1.67 6.54 -7.56
CA ALA A 187 2.66 5.51 -7.81
C ALA A 187 1.94 4.24 -8.28
N SER A 188 2.10 3.89 -9.55
CA SER A 188 1.38 2.77 -10.19
C SER A 188 2.30 1.72 -10.78
N ALA A 189 3.55 2.06 -11.07
CA ALA A 189 4.45 1.24 -11.90
C ALA A 189 4.77 -0.11 -11.26
N ALA A 190 4.99 -0.15 -9.94
CA ALA A 190 5.28 -1.40 -9.23
C ALA A 190 4.11 -2.39 -9.32
N MET A 191 2.85 -1.90 -9.36
CA MET A 191 1.67 -2.75 -9.53
C MET A 191 1.60 -3.35 -10.91
N LEU A 192 1.94 -2.59 -11.94
CA LEU A 192 1.97 -3.08 -13.31
C LEU A 192 3.12 -4.06 -13.52
N ALA A 193 4.27 -3.84 -12.87
CA ALA A 193 5.36 -4.82 -12.83
C ALA A 193 4.97 -6.12 -12.09
N PHE A 194 4.21 -6.03 -11.00
CA PHE A 194 3.62 -7.18 -10.31
C PHE A 194 2.71 -8.00 -11.24
N GLY A 195 1.96 -7.34 -12.13
CA GLY A 195 1.12 -8.02 -13.13
C GLY A 195 1.89 -9.00 -14.02
N LYS A 196 3.16 -8.69 -14.37
CA LYS A 196 4.04 -9.61 -15.11
C LYS A 196 4.36 -10.88 -14.29
N CYS A 197 4.47 -10.75 -12.97
CA CYS A 197 4.67 -11.90 -12.09
C CYS A 197 3.41 -12.78 -12.01
N VAL A 198 2.23 -12.18 -12.03
CA VAL A 198 0.94 -12.90 -12.08
C VAL A 198 0.81 -13.73 -13.35
N GLU A 199 1.15 -13.15 -14.50
CA GLU A 199 1.16 -13.83 -15.79
C GLU A 199 2.17 -15.00 -15.81
N GLU A 200 3.40 -14.78 -15.37
CA GLU A 200 4.47 -15.79 -15.29
C GLU A 200 4.11 -16.94 -14.33
N ALA A 201 3.36 -16.68 -13.28
CA ALA A 201 2.84 -17.69 -12.35
C ALA A 201 1.75 -18.58 -12.99
N GLY A 202 1.27 -18.24 -14.19
CA GLY A 202 0.22 -18.95 -14.90
C GLY A 202 -1.15 -18.84 -14.26
N ILE A 203 -1.40 -17.75 -13.53
CA ILE A 203 -2.74 -17.44 -13.04
C ILE A 203 -3.63 -17.14 -14.25
N PRO A 204 -4.81 -17.81 -14.37
CA PRO A 204 -5.63 -17.69 -15.57
C PRO A 204 -6.06 -16.25 -15.90
N PRO A 205 -6.23 -15.92 -17.21
CA PRO A 205 -6.79 -14.63 -17.61
C PRO A 205 -8.04 -14.24 -16.86
N GLY A 206 -8.21 -12.95 -16.56
CA GLY A 206 -9.36 -12.40 -15.83
C GLY A 206 -9.33 -12.59 -14.31
N VAL A 207 -8.54 -13.55 -13.77
CA VAL A 207 -8.48 -13.79 -12.31
C VAL A 207 -7.89 -12.59 -11.56
N VAL A 208 -6.85 -11.98 -12.11
CA VAL A 208 -6.25 -10.74 -11.61
C VAL A 208 -6.22 -9.73 -12.75
N ASN A 209 -6.89 -8.60 -12.54
CA ASN A 209 -6.88 -7.46 -13.45
C ASN A 209 -6.28 -6.27 -12.73
N ILE A 210 -5.45 -5.48 -13.38
CA ILE A 210 -4.76 -4.33 -12.80
C ILE A 210 -5.06 -3.11 -13.65
N ILE A 211 -5.76 -2.17 -13.05
CA ILE A 211 -6.13 -0.89 -13.65
C ILE A 211 -5.48 0.28 -12.91
N THR A 212 -5.24 1.35 -13.63
CA THR A 212 -4.63 2.57 -13.14
C THR A 212 -5.51 3.77 -13.46
N GLY A 213 -5.44 4.84 -12.68
CA GLY A 213 -6.25 6.03 -12.89
C GLY A 213 -6.61 6.74 -11.58
N HIS A 214 -7.29 7.85 -11.71
CA HIS A 214 -7.70 8.70 -10.60
C HIS A 214 -8.90 8.14 -9.81
N GLY A 215 -9.24 8.80 -8.70
CA GLY A 215 -10.42 8.45 -7.90
C GLY A 215 -11.73 8.56 -8.68
N ASP A 216 -11.87 9.55 -9.54
CA ASP A 216 -12.97 9.73 -10.51
C ASP A 216 -12.35 9.84 -11.93
N PRO A 217 -12.79 9.06 -12.93
CA PRO A 217 -13.88 8.07 -12.87
C PRO A 217 -13.46 6.69 -12.34
N CYS A 218 -12.18 6.30 -12.42
CA CYS A 218 -11.73 4.93 -12.25
C CYS A 218 -12.14 4.30 -10.89
N GLY A 219 -11.78 4.95 -9.78
CA GLY A 219 -12.11 4.45 -8.43
C GLY A 219 -13.62 4.42 -8.16
N LYS A 220 -14.34 5.44 -8.61
CA LYS A 220 -15.79 5.56 -8.45
C LYS A 220 -16.53 4.44 -9.18
N GLU A 221 -16.25 4.25 -10.46
CA GLU A 221 -16.88 3.22 -11.28
C GLU A 221 -16.58 1.81 -10.71
N LEU A 222 -15.33 1.57 -10.27
CA LEU A 222 -14.95 0.29 -9.66
C LEU A 222 -15.74 0.02 -8.37
N THR A 223 -15.85 1.01 -7.48
CA THR A 223 -16.46 0.83 -6.16
C THR A 223 -17.99 0.82 -6.16
N SER A 224 -18.62 1.31 -7.23
CA SER A 224 -20.08 1.26 -7.44
C SER A 224 -20.53 0.17 -8.42
N HIS A 225 -19.60 -0.59 -9.00
CA HIS A 225 -19.93 -1.55 -10.04
C HIS A 225 -20.80 -2.71 -9.51
N PRO A 226 -21.92 -3.06 -10.17
CA PRO A 226 -22.91 -4.02 -9.64
C PRO A 226 -22.38 -5.44 -9.44
N LYS A 227 -21.28 -5.84 -10.12
CA LYS A 227 -20.65 -7.16 -10.00
C LYS A 227 -19.53 -7.22 -8.97
N VAL A 228 -19.19 -6.12 -8.32
CA VAL A 228 -18.20 -6.09 -7.23
C VAL A 228 -18.88 -6.51 -5.95
N ALA A 229 -18.46 -7.64 -5.39
CA ALA A 229 -19.01 -8.22 -4.16
C ALA A 229 -18.33 -7.70 -2.88
N ARG A 230 -17.04 -7.30 -3.00
CA ARG A 230 -16.26 -6.79 -1.87
C ARG A 230 -15.29 -5.71 -2.32
N ILE A 231 -15.11 -4.71 -1.47
CA ILE A 231 -14.11 -3.65 -1.65
C ILE A 231 -13.11 -3.74 -0.50
N SER A 232 -11.84 -3.94 -0.82
CA SER A 232 -10.72 -3.86 0.12
C SER A 232 -9.94 -2.58 -0.17
N PHE A 233 -10.16 -1.54 0.61
CA PHE A 233 -9.58 -0.21 0.42
C PHE A 233 -8.49 0.05 1.46
N THR A 234 -7.35 0.59 1.01
CA THR A 234 -6.35 1.24 1.86
C THR A 234 -6.07 2.63 1.32
N GLY A 235 -6.13 3.65 2.19
CA GLY A 235 -5.90 5.04 1.80
C GLY A 235 -6.40 6.05 2.83
N GLY A 236 -6.53 7.30 2.44
CA GLY A 236 -6.96 8.36 3.33
C GLY A 236 -8.47 8.37 3.65
N PRO A 237 -8.88 8.99 4.77
CA PRO A 237 -10.27 8.98 5.24
C PRO A 237 -11.25 9.68 4.30
N THR A 238 -10.79 10.67 3.54
CA THR A 238 -11.62 11.38 2.55
C THR A 238 -12.04 10.43 1.42
N SER A 239 -11.10 9.67 0.86
CA SER A 239 -11.39 8.67 -0.18
C SER A 239 -12.23 7.52 0.37
N ALA A 240 -12.00 7.09 1.63
CA ALA A 240 -12.79 6.05 2.28
C ALA A 240 -14.28 6.42 2.37
N ARG A 241 -14.61 7.69 2.66
CA ARG A 241 -16.01 8.17 2.67
C ARG A 241 -16.68 8.03 1.29
N HIS A 242 -15.93 8.28 0.20
CA HIS A 242 -16.41 8.04 -1.17
C HIS A 242 -16.63 6.55 -1.43
N VAL A 243 -15.70 5.71 -1.03
CA VAL A 243 -15.83 4.24 -1.16
C VAL A 243 -17.10 3.73 -0.47
N ILE A 244 -17.34 4.13 0.79
CA ILE A 244 -18.57 3.75 1.52
C ILE A 244 -19.83 4.23 0.80
N ARG A 245 -19.85 5.47 0.32
CA ARG A 245 -21.02 6.00 -0.41
C ARG A 245 -21.28 5.24 -1.71
N ASN A 246 -20.21 4.94 -2.45
CA ASN A 246 -20.32 4.22 -3.72
C ASN A 246 -20.79 2.77 -3.51
N SER A 247 -20.34 2.11 -2.44
CA SER A 247 -20.74 0.71 -2.14
C SER A 247 -22.23 0.57 -1.80
N ALA A 248 -22.93 1.66 -1.54
CA ALA A 248 -24.39 1.62 -1.37
C ALA A 248 -25.11 1.23 -2.67
N GLU A 249 -24.50 1.46 -3.85
CA GLU A 249 -25.11 1.14 -5.15
C GLU A 249 -25.09 -0.39 -5.44
N ASN A 250 -24.15 -1.13 -4.86
CA ASN A 250 -23.96 -2.55 -5.13
C ASN A 250 -24.01 -3.45 -3.89
N PHE A 251 -24.20 -2.87 -2.69
CA PHE A 251 -24.17 -3.58 -1.40
C PHE A 251 -22.88 -4.37 -1.15
N ALA A 252 -21.76 -3.95 -1.78
CA ALA A 252 -20.47 -4.61 -1.58
C ALA A 252 -20.02 -4.50 -0.12
N GLU A 253 -19.48 -5.58 0.43
CA GLU A 253 -18.79 -5.54 1.72
C GLU A 253 -17.54 -4.65 1.62
N VAL A 254 -17.34 -3.79 2.62
CA VAL A 254 -16.20 -2.86 2.64
C VAL A 254 -15.28 -3.15 3.81
N SER A 255 -13.98 -3.33 3.53
CA SER A 255 -12.91 -3.27 4.51
C SER A 255 -12.10 -2.00 4.27
N LEU A 256 -11.85 -1.24 5.34
CA LEU A 256 -11.10 0.00 5.30
C LEU A 256 -9.84 -0.13 6.15
N GLU A 257 -8.70 0.09 5.53
CA GLU A 257 -7.41 0.30 6.17
C GLU A 257 -7.03 1.75 5.96
N LEU A 258 -7.00 2.52 7.04
CA LEU A 258 -6.81 3.97 6.99
C LEU A 258 -5.53 4.37 7.71
N GLY A 259 -5.24 5.65 7.67
CA GLY A 259 -4.13 6.21 8.40
C GLY A 259 -4.29 6.16 9.92
N GLY A 260 -3.32 6.67 10.62
CA GLY A 260 -3.33 6.66 12.06
C GLY A 260 -2.31 7.61 12.69
N LYS A 261 -2.45 7.77 13.98
CA LYS A 261 -1.55 8.51 14.85
C LYS A 261 -1.12 7.59 15.99
N SER A 262 -0.39 6.53 15.64
CA SER A 262 -0.06 5.44 16.57
C SER A 262 0.83 5.92 17.72
N PRO A 263 0.58 5.50 18.98
CA PRO A 263 1.43 5.81 20.11
C PRO A 263 2.67 4.91 20.13
N PHE A 264 3.81 5.47 20.53
CA PHE A 264 5.01 4.77 20.93
C PHE A 264 5.27 5.10 22.40
N ILE A 265 5.19 4.11 23.31
CA ILE A 265 5.18 4.31 24.75
C ILE A 265 6.46 3.71 25.34
N VAL A 266 7.20 4.49 26.13
CA VAL A 266 8.44 4.08 26.79
C VAL A 266 8.34 4.30 28.30
N PHE A 267 8.50 3.22 29.06
CA PHE A 267 8.57 3.22 30.51
C PHE A 267 10.04 3.24 30.98
N ASP A 268 10.27 3.53 32.26
CA ASP A 268 11.61 3.70 32.85
C ASP A 268 12.40 2.40 33.04
N ASP A 269 11.75 1.26 32.88
CA ASP A 269 12.39 -0.05 32.86
C ASP A 269 12.87 -0.51 31.48
N ALA A 270 12.68 0.34 30.44
CA ALA A 270 13.13 0.05 29.08
C ALA A 270 14.66 0.23 28.94
N ASP A 271 15.25 -0.53 28.02
CA ASP A 271 16.59 -0.23 27.50
C ASP A 271 16.51 1.05 26.66
N ILE A 272 17.00 2.16 27.20
CA ILE A 272 16.85 3.51 26.62
C ILE A 272 17.48 3.59 25.24
N GLU A 273 18.69 3.05 25.04
CA GLU A 273 19.39 3.11 23.75
C GLU A 273 18.59 2.34 22.67
N ASN A 274 18.15 1.14 23.00
CA ASN A 274 17.35 0.34 22.09
C ASN A 274 15.98 0.99 21.81
N ALA A 275 15.33 1.56 22.83
CA ALA A 275 14.04 2.24 22.67
C ALA A 275 14.15 3.49 21.76
N VAL A 276 15.26 4.25 21.87
CA VAL A 276 15.55 5.37 20.95
C VAL A 276 15.73 4.87 19.52
N ASN A 277 16.50 3.79 19.31
CA ASN A 277 16.70 3.19 17.99
C ASN A 277 15.37 2.69 17.38
N CYS A 278 14.54 2.04 18.18
CA CYS A 278 13.20 1.59 17.76
C CYS A 278 12.27 2.75 17.44
N SER A 279 12.32 3.85 18.21
CA SER A 279 11.53 5.05 17.95
C SER A 279 11.93 5.69 16.61
N ILE A 280 13.23 5.85 16.36
CA ILE A 280 13.76 6.38 15.09
C ILE A 280 13.32 5.51 13.90
N ALA A 281 13.51 4.20 14.00
CA ALA A 281 13.10 3.26 12.94
C ALA A 281 11.58 3.25 12.74
N GLY A 282 10.82 3.31 13.83
CA GLY A 282 9.35 3.24 13.83
C GLY A 282 8.65 4.47 13.27
N ILE A 283 9.32 5.64 13.25
CA ILE A 283 8.74 6.85 12.67
C ILE A 283 9.40 7.26 11.36
N PHE A 284 10.74 7.25 11.23
CA PHE A 284 11.43 7.76 10.05
C PHE A 284 11.62 6.71 8.95
N GLY A 285 11.35 5.42 9.21
CA GLY A 285 11.21 4.40 8.18
C GLY A 285 10.18 4.82 7.13
N ALA A 286 10.42 4.51 5.86
CA ALA A 286 9.61 4.96 4.72
C ALA A 286 9.35 6.48 4.70
N THR A 287 10.29 7.28 5.23
CA THR A 287 10.18 8.75 5.35
C THR A 287 8.95 9.18 6.17
N GLY A 288 8.58 8.38 7.20
CA GLY A 288 7.40 8.63 8.06
C GLY A 288 6.05 8.33 7.41
N GLN A 289 6.02 7.89 6.17
CA GLN A 289 4.80 7.72 5.36
C GLN A 289 4.16 6.33 5.58
N SER A 290 3.95 5.96 6.84
CA SER A 290 3.37 4.66 7.21
C SER A 290 2.16 4.83 8.14
N CYS A 291 1.06 4.17 7.81
CA CYS A 291 -0.16 4.14 8.63
C CYS A 291 0.06 3.59 10.06
N VAL A 292 1.12 2.81 10.27
CA VAL A 292 1.49 2.22 11.56
C VAL A 292 2.64 2.96 12.25
N ALA A 293 3.12 4.08 11.69
CA ALA A 293 4.23 4.84 12.25
C ALA A 293 3.94 5.31 13.68
N GLY A 294 4.90 5.15 14.58
CA GLY A 294 4.83 5.60 15.98
C GLY A 294 4.98 7.12 16.09
N SER A 295 4.01 7.85 15.58
CA SER A 295 4.05 9.31 15.41
C SER A 295 3.81 10.10 16.70
N ARG A 296 3.31 9.45 17.77
CA ARG A 296 3.15 10.04 19.09
C ARG A 296 4.03 9.30 20.08
N LEU A 297 5.12 9.95 20.51
CA LEU A 297 6.04 9.43 21.50
C LEU A 297 5.60 9.83 22.91
N TYR A 298 5.33 8.86 23.77
CA TYR A 298 4.99 9.04 25.17
C TYR A 298 6.11 8.49 26.04
N LEU A 299 6.69 9.35 26.85
CA LEU A 299 7.80 9.00 27.74
C LEU A 299 7.35 9.11 29.19
N GLN A 300 7.76 8.15 30.02
CA GLN A 300 7.62 8.29 31.46
C GLN A 300 8.48 9.47 31.94
N GLU A 301 7.96 10.27 32.86
CA GLU A 301 8.51 11.59 33.22
C GLU A 301 10.00 11.55 33.62
N ASN A 302 10.41 10.56 34.40
CA ASN A 302 11.78 10.44 34.91
C ASN A 302 12.84 10.09 33.86
N ILE A 303 12.46 9.64 32.68
CA ILE A 303 13.39 9.36 31.56
C ILE A 303 13.28 10.36 30.42
N ALA A 304 12.32 11.29 30.45
CA ALA A 304 11.94 12.11 29.32
C ALA A 304 13.12 12.98 28.81
N ASP A 305 13.83 13.67 29.69
CA ASP A 305 14.93 14.59 29.31
C ASP A 305 16.09 13.85 28.65
N GLU A 306 16.50 12.71 29.22
CA GLU A 306 17.56 11.87 28.68
C GLU A 306 17.15 11.31 27.31
N PHE A 307 15.95 10.76 27.21
CA PHE A 307 15.42 10.19 25.98
C PHE A 307 15.31 11.23 24.86
N LEU A 308 14.76 12.42 25.17
CA LEU A 308 14.62 13.51 24.20
C LEU A 308 15.98 14.00 23.70
N SER A 309 16.99 14.10 24.57
CA SER A 309 18.33 14.46 24.15
C SER A 309 18.93 13.46 23.15
N LEU A 310 18.75 12.16 23.42
CA LEU A 310 19.25 11.08 22.57
C LEU A 310 18.52 11.00 21.23
N ILE A 311 17.18 11.02 21.21
CA ILE A 311 16.40 10.89 19.99
C ILE A 311 16.60 12.10 19.05
N VAL A 312 16.66 13.32 19.60
CA VAL A 312 16.95 14.53 18.83
C VAL A 312 18.36 14.46 18.19
N LYS A 313 19.35 13.99 18.95
CA LYS A 313 20.70 13.78 18.43
C LYS A 313 20.72 12.77 17.29
N GLN A 314 20.03 11.64 17.44
CA GLN A 314 19.95 10.62 16.39
C GLN A 314 19.19 11.13 15.16
N ALA A 315 18.03 11.79 15.34
CA ALA A 315 17.26 12.34 14.24
C ALA A 315 18.08 13.32 13.38
N LYS A 316 18.86 14.20 14.00
CA LYS A 316 19.77 15.14 13.30
C LYS A 316 20.89 14.46 12.51
N ASN A 317 21.25 13.22 12.87
CA ASN A 317 22.33 12.46 12.20
C ASN A 317 21.81 11.54 11.09
N ILE A 318 20.49 11.48 10.83
CA ILE A 318 19.94 10.69 9.74
C ILE A 318 20.44 11.24 8.40
N LYS A 319 21.08 10.39 7.62
CA LYS A 319 21.55 10.73 6.27
C LYS A 319 20.40 10.75 5.28
N ILE A 320 20.03 11.96 4.86
CA ILE A 320 18.98 12.18 3.84
C ILE A 320 19.67 12.20 2.47
N GLY A 321 19.09 11.53 1.47
CA GLY A 321 19.68 11.51 0.14
C GLY A 321 18.94 10.62 -0.86
N ASP A 322 19.62 10.31 -1.96
CA ASP A 322 19.10 9.43 -3.00
C ASP A 322 18.77 8.04 -2.40
N PRO A 323 17.50 7.59 -2.49
CA PRO A 323 17.05 6.32 -1.91
C PRO A 323 17.67 5.08 -2.57
N LEU A 324 18.33 5.23 -3.71
CA LEU A 324 19.04 4.16 -4.40
C LEU A 324 20.45 3.89 -3.83
N LEU A 325 20.96 4.79 -2.98
CA LEU A 325 22.30 4.67 -2.38
C LEU A 325 22.22 3.95 -1.03
N ASP A 326 23.17 3.04 -0.79
CA ASP A 326 23.21 2.21 0.45
C ASP A 326 23.40 3.03 1.72
N GLU A 327 24.15 4.15 1.66
CA GLU A 327 24.40 5.05 2.78
C GLU A 327 23.18 5.91 3.16
N THR A 328 22.18 6.02 2.30
CA THR A 328 20.97 6.79 2.59
C THR A 328 20.13 6.11 3.67
N GLN A 329 19.67 6.91 4.63
CA GLN A 329 18.82 6.44 5.74
C GLN A 329 17.39 6.96 5.63
N MET A 330 17.15 8.05 4.89
CA MET A 330 15.83 8.59 4.62
C MET A 330 15.79 9.22 3.22
N GLY A 331 14.79 8.85 2.43
CA GLY A 331 14.53 9.38 1.09
C GLY A 331 13.60 10.60 1.11
N PRO A 332 13.10 11.03 -0.08
CA PRO A 332 12.11 12.10 -0.19
C PRO A 332 10.71 11.66 0.23
N LEU A 333 9.82 12.61 0.40
CA LEU A 333 8.36 12.39 0.42
C LEU A 333 7.89 12.01 -0.99
N CYS A 334 6.85 11.19 -1.07
CA CYS A 334 6.34 10.71 -2.36
C CYS A 334 5.64 11.81 -3.17
N THR A 335 4.90 12.70 -2.51
CA THR A 335 4.07 13.69 -3.21
C THR A 335 4.25 15.11 -2.66
N LYS A 336 4.05 16.09 -3.53
CA LYS A 336 4.05 17.51 -3.15
C LYS A 336 2.91 17.84 -2.17
N GLY A 337 1.74 17.20 -2.33
CA GLY A 337 0.62 17.37 -1.43
C GLY A 337 0.97 16.98 0.02
N GLN A 338 1.74 15.90 0.22
CA GLN A 338 2.22 15.51 1.55
C GLN A 338 3.19 16.54 2.15
N LEU A 339 4.12 17.04 1.35
CA LEU A 339 5.04 18.07 1.81
C LEU A 339 4.32 19.35 2.28
N GLU A 340 3.36 19.82 1.50
CA GLU A 340 2.58 21.02 1.85
C GLU A 340 1.71 20.79 3.09
N ASN A 341 1.14 19.59 3.23
CA ASN A 341 0.40 19.20 4.43
C ASN A 341 1.29 19.24 5.67
N ILE A 342 2.48 18.64 5.62
CA ILE A 342 3.43 18.62 6.73
C ILE A 342 3.85 20.03 7.13
N LYS A 343 4.18 20.89 6.17
CA LYS A 343 4.52 22.28 6.44
C LYS A 343 3.38 23.05 7.12
N THR A 344 2.17 22.82 6.64
CA THR A 344 0.96 23.48 7.19
C THR A 344 0.69 23.02 8.61
N GLU A 345 0.67 21.71 8.88
CA GLU A 345 0.41 21.16 10.21
C GLU A 345 1.51 21.54 11.21
N LEU A 346 2.78 21.59 10.76
CA LEU A 346 3.88 22.04 11.60
C LEU A 346 3.75 23.55 11.98
N ALA A 347 3.38 24.40 11.01
CA ALA A 347 3.17 25.81 11.28
C ALA A 347 2.03 26.03 12.31
N PHE A 348 0.91 25.33 12.13
CA PHE A 348 -0.19 25.35 13.10
C PHE A 348 0.24 24.85 14.48
N ALA A 349 1.01 23.78 14.57
CA ALA A 349 1.48 23.27 15.85
C ALA A 349 2.32 24.30 16.62
N VAL A 350 3.20 25.01 15.92
CA VAL A 350 4.03 26.08 16.53
C VAL A 350 3.14 27.25 16.98
N GLU A 351 2.14 27.66 16.19
CA GLU A 351 1.16 28.69 16.58
C GLU A 351 0.33 28.28 17.80
N GLU A 352 0.01 26.98 17.95
CA GLU A 352 -0.68 26.41 19.10
C GLU A 352 0.24 26.23 20.34
N GLY A 353 1.54 26.60 20.24
CA GLY A 353 2.49 26.56 21.32
C GLY A 353 3.39 25.35 21.41
N ALA A 354 3.44 24.51 20.36
CA ALA A 354 4.40 23.43 20.30
C ALA A 354 5.83 23.95 20.08
N THR A 355 6.81 23.23 20.60
CA THR A 355 8.23 23.57 20.47
C THR A 355 8.91 22.64 19.43
N LEU A 356 9.50 23.23 18.39
CA LEU A 356 10.29 22.50 17.43
C LEU A 356 11.67 22.12 18.02
N LEU A 357 11.93 20.82 18.20
CA LEU A 357 13.17 20.32 18.78
C LEU A 357 14.24 20.06 17.71
N CYS A 358 13.84 19.63 16.51
CA CYS A 358 14.73 19.51 15.34
C CYS A 358 13.93 19.44 14.03
N GLY A 359 14.63 19.61 12.90
CA GLY A 359 14.06 19.53 11.56
C GLY A 359 13.20 20.74 11.19
N GLY A 360 12.02 20.50 10.62
CA GLY A 360 11.03 21.52 10.27
C GLY A 360 11.30 22.25 8.97
N LYS A 361 12.26 21.83 8.17
CA LYS A 361 12.67 22.49 6.90
C LYS A 361 13.12 21.48 5.85
N SER A 362 13.16 21.91 4.61
CA SER A 362 13.82 21.17 3.54
C SER A 362 15.34 21.29 3.64
N PRO A 363 16.11 20.19 3.44
CA PRO A 363 17.57 20.23 3.44
C PRO A 363 18.10 20.97 2.21
N GLU A 364 19.23 21.66 2.36
CA GLU A 364 19.89 22.35 1.24
C GLU A 364 20.52 21.35 0.27
N GLY A 365 20.49 21.65 -1.03
CA GLY A 365 21.16 20.88 -2.08
C GLY A 365 20.47 19.59 -2.49
N LEU A 366 19.30 19.27 -1.95
CA LEU A 366 18.47 18.14 -2.36
C LEU A 366 17.22 18.60 -3.12
N GLY A 367 16.48 17.65 -3.71
CA GLY A 367 15.24 17.93 -4.45
C GLY A 367 14.11 18.51 -3.60
N GLU A 368 13.08 19.05 -4.26
CA GLU A 368 11.95 19.77 -3.62
C GLU A 368 11.23 18.93 -2.56
N LEU A 369 11.12 17.59 -2.76
CA LEU A 369 10.34 16.71 -1.89
C LEU A 369 11.10 16.19 -0.68
N PHE A 370 12.33 16.60 -0.46
CA PHE A 370 13.06 16.24 0.75
C PHE A 370 12.68 17.15 1.92
N PHE A 371 12.53 16.52 3.09
CA PHE A 371 12.22 17.21 4.33
C PHE A 371 13.00 16.58 5.48
N GLU A 372 13.50 17.40 6.42
CA GLU A 372 14.31 16.92 7.54
C GLU A 372 13.46 16.10 8.54
N PRO A 373 14.04 15.07 9.20
CA PRO A 373 13.40 14.40 10.33
C PRO A 373 13.00 15.43 11.38
N THR A 374 11.72 15.46 11.73
CA THR A 374 11.15 16.54 12.54
C THR A 374 10.57 15.99 13.84
N ILE A 375 10.98 16.60 14.96
CA ILE A 375 10.47 16.29 16.30
C ILE A 375 9.90 17.56 16.92
N VAL A 376 8.67 17.47 17.41
CA VAL A 376 7.93 18.56 18.03
C VAL A 376 7.53 18.13 19.44
N ASP A 377 7.80 18.99 20.44
CA ASP A 377 7.28 18.84 21.79
C ASP A 377 5.94 19.58 21.91
N CYS A 378 4.90 18.85 22.26
CA CYS A 378 3.53 19.34 22.33
C CYS A 378 3.09 19.53 23.78
N PRO A 379 2.79 20.75 24.23
CA PRO A 379 2.41 21.03 25.62
C PRO A 379 1.05 20.43 26.00
N SER A 380 0.28 19.97 25.02
CA SER A 380 -1.05 19.40 25.23
C SER A 380 -1.38 18.38 24.15
N GLN A 381 -2.13 17.34 24.54
CA GLN A 381 -2.71 16.36 23.63
C GLN A 381 -3.86 16.90 22.77
N LYS A 382 -4.28 18.15 23.02
CA LYS A 382 -5.39 18.78 22.28
C LYS A 382 -4.94 19.54 21.04
N LEU A 383 -3.63 19.62 20.78
CA LEU A 383 -3.13 20.25 19.56
C LEU A 383 -3.55 19.43 18.34
N LYS A 384 -3.88 20.10 17.25
CA LYS A 384 -4.33 19.49 16.00
C LYS A 384 -3.32 18.46 15.47
N ILE A 385 -2.03 18.75 15.52
CA ILE A 385 -0.95 17.86 15.05
C ILE A 385 -0.92 16.51 15.80
N VAL A 386 -1.48 16.43 17.02
CA VAL A 386 -1.53 15.18 17.79
C VAL A 386 -2.60 14.22 17.26
N ASP A 387 -3.67 14.74 16.65
CA ASP A 387 -4.82 13.96 16.16
C ASP A 387 -4.84 13.81 14.63
N THR A 388 -4.20 14.72 13.88
CA THR A 388 -4.21 14.73 12.42
C THR A 388 -3.00 13.96 11.87
N GLU A 389 -3.27 13.01 10.96
CA GLU A 389 -2.23 12.31 10.21
C GLU A 389 -1.64 13.20 9.10
#